data_29e03f1998356dab923f6f5b9ab2f508
#
_entry.id   29e03f1998356dab923f6f5b9ab2f508
#
_cell.length_a   1.000
_cell.length_b   1.000
_cell.length_c   1.000
_cell.angle_alpha   90.00
_cell.angle_beta   90.00
_cell.angle_gamma   90.00
#
_symmetry.space_group_name_H-M   'P 1'
#
loop_
_entity.id
_entity.type
_entity.pdbx_description
1 polymer ?
#
loop_
_entity_poly.entity_id
_entity_poly.type
_entity_poly.pdbx_seq_one_letter_code
_entity_poly.pdbx_strand_id
1 'polypeptide(L)'
;MTHRTQKLLALVLALALCFTGCSGTDYGSATLGTAPTQLPEPPANPYRSRDFFEVDGFILCTTARCYTGVDVSEYQKDIDWPQVAEAGVDFAMIRVGYRGYEQGGIYEDTYARANLQGALDAGLDVGVYLFSQAVTVEEAIEEANVVLDLIKDYEITYPVVFDWEWVTGDARSGDITSRTLTDCTKAFCDTIAAAGYTPMFYFNLSMAQTMFRLRELTDYEFWLAQYSDAMTFAYDVQMWQYTCEGTVPGITTAVDLNLSFLDYASAPPAPQPAATEP
;
A
#
# COMPACT_ATOMS: atom_id res chain seq x y z
N MET A 1 9.10 59.58 -29.31
CA MET A 1 7.81 60.31 -29.19
C MET A 1 7.10 59.70 -27.99
N THR A 2 7.25 60.30 -26.88
CA THR A 2 6.41 61.16 -26.01
C THR A 2 5.41 60.37 -25.19
N HIS A 3 5.75 60.22 -23.90
CA HIS A 3 5.11 60.81 -22.69
C HIS A 3 3.64 60.40 -22.46
N ARG A 4 3.26 59.86 -21.30
CA ARG A 4 3.10 60.59 -20.03
C ARG A 4 2.75 59.65 -18.85
N THR A 5 3.49 59.88 -17.76
CA THR A 5 3.20 59.57 -16.38
C THR A 5 1.97 60.31 -15.85
N GLN A 6 1.16 59.71 -15.02
CA GLN A 6 0.39 60.46 -13.98
C GLN A 6 0.27 59.66 -12.70
N LYS A 7 0.75 60.25 -11.62
CA LYS A 7 0.55 59.90 -10.19
C LYS A 7 -0.76 60.50 -9.69
N LEU A 8 -1.43 59.84 -8.78
CA LEU A 8 -2.37 60.40 -7.78
C LEU A 8 -2.32 59.50 -6.57
N LEU A 9 -1.83 59.91 -5.57
CA LEU A 9 -1.93 60.66 -4.33
C LEU A 9 -3.11 60.24 -3.42
N ALA A 10 -2.75 59.85 -2.22
CA ALA A 10 -3.54 59.42 -1.08
C ALA A 10 -4.62 60.39 -0.60
N LEU A 11 -5.65 59.88 0.02
CA LEU A 11 -6.40 60.62 1.02
C LEU A 11 -6.81 59.68 2.19
N VAL A 12 -6.19 59.94 3.35
CA VAL A 12 -6.56 59.39 4.65
C VAL A 12 -7.70 60.25 5.21
N LEU A 13 -8.81 59.64 5.58
CA LEU A 13 -9.83 60.33 6.36
C LEU A 13 -10.08 59.50 7.64
N ALA A 14 -9.61 60.02 8.75
CA ALA A 14 -9.93 59.57 10.09
C ALA A 14 -11.31 60.16 10.50
N LEU A 15 -12.22 59.32 10.89
CA LEU A 15 -13.44 59.73 11.60
C LEU A 15 -13.47 59.05 12.97
N ALA A 16 -13.25 59.87 14.00
CA ALA A 16 -13.54 59.48 15.37
C ALA A 16 -15.03 59.69 15.65
N LEU A 17 -15.71 58.70 16.16
CA LEU A 17 -17.05 58.82 16.72
C LEU A 17 -17.12 58.16 18.10
N CYS A 18 -17.65 58.95 19.02
CA CYS A 18 -17.74 58.72 20.43
C CYS A 18 -18.64 57.55 20.83
N PHE A 19 -18.22 56.89 21.87
CA PHE A 19 -18.98 55.88 22.60
C PHE A 19 -20.11 56.51 23.43
N THR A 20 -21.30 55.93 23.30
CA THR A 20 -22.29 55.90 24.40
C THR A 20 -22.67 54.43 24.61
N GLY A 21 -22.51 53.97 25.84
CA GLY A 21 -22.72 52.59 26.21
C GLY A 21 -24.20 52.17 26.23
N CYS A 22 -24.40 50.91 26.02
CA CYS A 22 -25.56 50.15 26.50
C CYS A 22 -25.15 48.76 26.91
N SER A 23 -25.68 48.38 28.02
CA SER A 23 -25.51 47.20 28.87
C SER A 23 -25.63 45.85 28.14
N GLY A 24 -24.80 44.93 28.59
CA GLY A 24 -24.75 43.49 28.58
C GLY A 24 -25.84 42.66 27.92
N THR A 25 -25.35 41.79 27.03
CA THR A 25 -25.86 40.44 26.88
C THR A 25 -24.62 39.53 26.76
N ASP A 26 -24.50 38.62 27.71
CA ASP A 26 -23.54 37.51 27.67
C ASP A 26 -23.80 36.67 26.43
N TYR A 27 -23.01 36.88 25.40
CA TYR A 27 -22.86 35.86 24.33
C TYR A 27 -21.89 34.80 24.84
N GLY A 28 -22.46 33.63 25.15
CA GLY A 28 -21.71 32.45 25.52
C GLY A 28 -20.53 32.27 24.59
N SER A 29 -19.36 32.07 25.19
CA SER A 29 -18.11 31.71 24.52
C SER A 29 -18.37 30.51 23.58
N ALA A 30 -18.54 30.78 22.30
CA ALA A 30 -18.46 29.72 21.30
C ALA A 30 -17.06 29.12 21.40
N THR A 31 -16.96 27.93 21.94
CA THR A 31 -15.76 27.13 21.88
C THR A 31 -15.36 27.04 20.39
N LEU A 32 -14.28 27.74 20.07
CA LEU A 32 -13.62 27.56 18.76
C LEU A 32 -13.39 26.07 18.61
N GLY A 33 -14.09 25.46 17.64
CA GLY A 33 -13.91 24.06 17.31
C GLY A 33 -12.41 23.78 17.14
N THR A 34 -11.93 22.74 17.76
CA THR A 34 -10.55 22.27 17.61
C THR A 34 -10.22 22.27 16.13
N ALA A 35 -9.12 22.93 15.75
CA ALA A 35 -8.61 22.88 14.38
C ALA A 35 -8.58 21.41 13.94
N PRO A 36 -8.94 21.09 12.69
CA PRO A 36 -8.91 19.70 12.23
C PRO A 36 -7.51 19.14 12.51
N THR A 37 -7.45 18.04 13.23
CA THR A 37 -6.19 17.36 13.53
C THR A 37 -5.52 17.02 12.19
N GLN A 38 -4.37 17.62 11.94
CA GLN A 38 -3.63 17.34 10.71
C GLN A 38 -3.21 15.86 10.74
N LEU A 39 -3.58 15.09 9.72
CA LEU A 39 -3.17 13.70 9.60
C LEU A 39 -1.63 13.60 9.59
N PRO A 40 -1.06 12.57 10.20
CA PRO A 40 0.39 12.38 10.21
C PRO A 40 0.92 12.20 8.79
N GLU A 41 2.12 12.74 8.54
CA GLU A 41 2.87 12.33 7.33
C GLU A 41 3.38 10.91 7.51
N PRO A 42 3.39 10.08 6.45
CA PRO A 42 4.14 8.83 6.49
C PRO A 42 5.60 9.10 6.85
N PRO A 43 6.29 8.20 7.57
CA PRO A 43 7.71 8.34 7.86
C PRO A 43 8.52 8.58 6.59
N ALA A 44 9.58 9.38 6.68
CA ALA A 44 10.45 9.63 5.54
C ALA A 44 11.27 8.39 5.21
N ASN A 45 11.53 8.16 3.91
CA ASN A 45 12.41 7.10 3.44
C ASN A 45 13.79 7.20 4.10
N PRO A 46 14.23 6.20 4.86
CA PRO A 46 15.53 6.22 5.53
C PRO A 46 16.71 5.90 4.59
N TYR A 47 16.43 5.39 3.39
CA TYR A 47 17.44 4.90 2.45
C TYR A 47 17.83 5.94 1.41
N ARG A 48 19.03 5.76 0.85
CA ARG A 48 19.58 6.56 -0.26
C ARG A 48 19.98 5.63 -1.39
N SER A 49 20.05 6.12 -2.62
CA SER A 49 20.40 5.30 -3.79
C SER A 49 21.72 4.52 -3.63
N ARG A 50 22.70 5.07 -2.92
CA ARG A 50 23.99 4.41 -2.66
C ARG A 50 23.92 3.26 -1.66
N ASP A 51 22.81 3.10 -0.97
CA ASP A 51 22.63 2.04 0.03
C ASP A 51 22.19 0.73 -0.63
N PHE A 52 21.84 0.77 -1.92
CA PHE A 52 21.43 -0.38 -2.72
C PHE A 52 22.53 -0.82 -3.68
N PHE A 53 22.67 -2.12 -3.86
CA PHE A 53 23.63 -2.74 -4.77
C PHE A 53 23.12 -4.10 -5.24
N GLU A 54 23.55 -4.54 -6.41
CA GLU A 54 23.13 -5.82 -7.01
C GLU A 54 24.18 -6.90 -6.71
N VAL A 55 23.70 -8.10 -6.36
CA VAL A 55 24.50 -9.33 -6.23
C VAL A 55 23.70 -10.49 -6.80
N ASP A 56 24.27 -11.21 -7.75
CA ASP A 56 23.70 -12.42 -8.35
C ASP A 56 22.26 -12.23 -8.88
N GLY A 57 21.95 -11.03 -9.37
CA GLY A 57 20.63 -10.67 -9.91
C GLY A 57 19.62 -10.13 -8.89
N PHE A 58 20.00 -10.05 -7.62
CA PHE A 58 19.16 -9.48 -6.57
C PHE A 58 19.70 -8.15 -6.07
N ILE A 59 18.80 -7.20 -5.80
CA ILE A 59 19.15 -5.96 -5.10
C ILE A 59 19.17 -6.23 -3.59
N LEU A 60 20.24 -5.76 -2.94
CA LEU A 60 20.43 -5.81 -1.50
C LEU A 60 20.65 -4.40 -0.92
N CYS A 61 20.51 -4.26 0.41
CA CYS A 61 20.72 -3.00 1.12
C CYS A 61 21.91 -3.09 2.08
N THR A 62 22.79 -2.07 2.10
CA THR A 62 23.96 -2.03 2.98
C THR A 62 23.66 -1.54 4.39
N THR A 63 22.58 -0.79 4.57
CA THR A 63 22.26 -0.06 5.82
C THR A 63 21.19 -0.77 6.66
N ALA A 64 20.52 -1.77 6.10
CA ALA A 64 19.55 -2.60 6.81
C ALA A 64 19.70 -4.05 6.39
N ARG A 65 19.33 -4.99 7.28
CA ARG A 65 19.05 -6.34 6.86
C ARG A 65 17.82 -6.32 5.97
N CYS A 66 17.89 -7.01 4.87
CA CYS A 66 16.80 -7.14 3.93
C CYS A 66 16.63 -8.59 3.49
N TYR A 67 15.47 -8.91 2.98
CA TYR A 67 15.06 -10.25 2.55
C TYR A 67 14.66 -10.19 1.10
N THR A 68 15.12 -11.16 0.33
CA THR A 68 14.89 -11.27 -1.11
C THR A 68 13.61 -12.05 -1.37
N GLY A 69 12.72 -11.55 -2.20
CA GLY A 69 11.46 -12.19 -2.50
C GLY A 69 11.09 -12.19 -3.98
N VAL A 70 10.16 -13.07 -4.29
CA VAL A 70 9.45 -13.09 -5.57
C VAL A 70 7.97 -12.85 -5.34
N ASP A 71 7.26 -12.25 -6.32
CA ASP A 71 5.81 -12.35 -6.34
C ASP A 71 5.34 -13.07 -7.61
N VAL A 72 4.36 -13.96 -7.43
CA VAL A 72 3.97 -14.92 -8.45
C VAL A 72 2.46 -15.10 -8.52
N SER A 73 2.00 -15.53 -9.70
CA SER A 73 0.61 -15.84 -10.00
C SER A 73 0.53 -17.00 -11.00
N GLU A 74 -0.63 -17.25 -11.56
CA GLU A 74 -0.81 -18.21 -12.67
C GLU A 74 0.09 -17.93 -13.89
N TYR A 75 0.63 -16.71 -14.02
CA TYR A 75 1.50 -16.34 -15.14
C TYR A 75 2.87 -17.02 -15.08
N GLN A 76 3.38 -17.36 -13.89
CA GLN A 76 4.63 -18.09 -13.70
C GLN A 76 4.46 -19.60 -13.91
N LYS A 77 3.21 -20.12 -13.90
CA LYS A 77 2.84 -21.53 -14.10
C LYS A 77 3.53 -22.47 -13.09
N ASP A 78 4.07 -23.59 -13.57
CA ASP A 78 4.76 -24.55 -12.73
C ASP A 78 6.12 -24.01 -12.29
N ILE A 79 6.34 -23.97 -10.98
CA ILE A 79 7.55 -23.45 -10.33
C ILE A 79 8.24 -24.60 -9.59
N ASP A 80 9.54 -24.71 -9.77
CA ASP A 80 10.41 -25.60 -8.98
C ASP A 80 10.86 -24.84 -7.72
N TRP A 81 10.02 -24.85 -6.69
CA TRP A 81 10.23 -24.11 -5.46
C TRP A 81 11.53 -24.45 -4.71
N PRO A 82 11.99 -25.72 -4.65
CA PRO A 82 13.33 -26.03 -4.14
C PRO A 82 14.44 -25.27 -4.85
N GLN A 83 14.42 -25.13 -6.16
CA GLN A 83 15.42 -24.35 -6.89
C GLN A 83 15.31 -22.85 -6.61
N VAL A 84 14.09 -22.32 -6.41
CA VAL A 84 13.87 -20.93 -6.02
C VAL A 84 14.50 -20.65 -4.65
N ALA A 85 14.29 -21.53 -3.68
CA ALA A 85 14.90 -21.40 -2.34
C ALA A 85 16.43 -21.51 -2.39
N GLU A 86 16.98 -22.48 -3.18
CA GLU A 86 18.42 -22.62 -3.37
C GLU A 86 19.08 -21.41 -4.06
N ALA A 87 18.30 -20.63 -4.83
CA ALA A 87 18.77 -19.40 -5.46
C ALA A 87 18.91 -18.23 -4.48
N GLY A 88 18.52 -18.40 -3.21
CA GLY A 88 18.62 -17.36 -2.18
C GLY A 88 17.39 -16.48 -2.03
N VAL A 89 16.24 -16.94 -2.49
CA VAL A 89 14.95 -16.29 -2.21
C VAL A 89 14.53 -16.64 -0.78
N ASP A 90 14.17 -15.63 0.01
CA ASP A 90 13.75 -15.80 1.41
C ASP A 90 12.21 -15.94 1.52
N PHE A 91 11.45 -15.23 0.68
CA PHE A 91 9.98 -15.21 0.76
C PHE A 91 9.29 -15.17 -0.62
N ALA A 92 8.03 -15.59 -0.64
CA ALA A 92 7.16 -15.49 -1.80
C ALA A 92 5.84 -14.76 -1.46
N MET A 93 5.47 -13.78 -2.30
CA MET A 93 4.13 -13.19 -2.31
C MET A 93 3.31 -13.90 -3.39
N ILE A 94 2.20 -14.54 -3.01
CA ILE A 94 1.44 -15.41 -3.91
C ILE A 94 0.07 -14.81 -4.17
N ARG A 95 -0.26 -14.61 -5.46
CA ARG A 95 -1.62 -14.23 -5.83
C ARG A 95 -2.59 -15.36 -5.50
N VAL A 96 -3.51 -15.11 -4.59
CA VAL A 96 -4.52 -16.13 -4.25
C VAL A 96 -5.80 -15.99 -5.07
N GLY A 97 -6.04 -14.82 -5.64
CA GLY A 97 -7.20 -14.58 -6.49
C GLY A 97 -7.22 -13.19 -7.09
N TYR A 98 -8.26 -12.93 -7.84
CA TYR A 98 -8.48 -11.62 -8.47
C TYR A 98 -9.97 -11.32 -8.62
N ARG A 99 -10.32 -10.02 -8.62
CA ARG A 99 -11.65 -9.58 -9.05
C ARG A 99 -11.61 -9.21 -10.52
N GLY A 100 -12.53 -9.77 -11.30
CA GLY A 100 -12.65 -9.47 -12.73
C GLY A 100 -13.05 -8.01 -12.97
N TYR A 101 -12.35 -7.34 -13.88
CA TYR A 101 -12.50 -5.90 -14.14
C TYR A 101 -13.77 -5.53 -14.92
N GLU A 102 -14.44 -6.46 -15.60
CA GLU A 102 -15.66 -6.20 -16.34
C GLU A 102 -16.92 -6.38 -15.48
N GLN A 103 -17.08 -7.53 -14.83
CA GLN A 103 -18.30 -7.91 -14.12
C GLN A 103 -18.14 -7.98 -12.59
N GLY A 104 -16.93 -7.87 -12.08
CA GLY A 104 -16.64 -7.81 -10.65
C GLY A 104 -16.77 -9.15 -9.91
N GLY A 105 -16.81 -10.29 -10.59
CA GLY A 105 -16.74 -11.61 -9.94
C GLY A 105 -15.34 -11.86 -9.38
N ILE A 106 -15.26 -12.55 -8.24
CA ILE A 106 -13.97 -12.96 -7.66
C ILE A 106 -13.65 -14.38 -8.12
N TYR A 107 -12.40 -14.59 -8.50
CA TYR A 107 -11.88 -15.88 -8.99
C TYR A 107 -10.62 -16.23 -8.21
N GLU A 108 -10.48 -17.50 -7.83
CA GLU A 108 -9.24 -18.04 -7.28
C GLU A 108 -8.19 -18.11 -8.40
N ASP A 109 -6.95 -17.75 -8.12
CA ASP A 109 -5.84 -17.98 -9.05
C ASP A 109 -5.60 -19.47 -9.22
N THR A 110 -5.48 -19.92 -10.48
CA THR A 110 -5.42 -21.35 -10.81
C THR A 110 -4.18 -22.05 -10.25
N TYR A 111 -3.12 -21.32 -9.94
CA TYR A 111 -1.90 -21.83 -9.33
C TYR A 111 -1.76 -21.50 -7.84
N ALA A 112 -2.71 -20.79 -7.23
CA ALA A 112 -2.62 -20.34 -5.85
C ALA A 112 -2.24 -21.46 -4.88
N ARG A 113 -3.00 -22.55 -4.88
CA ARG A 113 -2.79 -23.67 -3.94
C ARG A 113 -1.47 -24.40 -4.17
N ALA A 114 -1.08 -24.59 -5.44
CA ALA A 114 0.18 -25.22 -5.80
C ALA A 114 1.37 -24.36 -5.36
N ASN A 115 1.29 -23.04 -5.58
CA ASN A 115 2.32 -22.10 -5.18
C ASN A 115 2.41 -21.97 -3.66
N LEU A 116 1.28 -21.83 -2.94
CA LEU A 116 1.25 -21.80 -1.47
C LEU A 116 1.94 -23.03 -0.88
N GLN A 117 1.50 -24.23 -1.28
CA GLN A 117 2.07 -25.46 -0.75
C GLN A 117 3.53 -25.64 -1.14
N GLY A 118 3.88 -25.36 -2.41
CA GLY A 118 5.24 -25.55 -2.92
C GLY A 118 6.25 -24.60 -2.24
N ALA A 119 5.90 -23.32 -2.05
CA ALA A 119 6.75 -22.37 -1.36
C ALA A 119 6.98 -22.75 0.12
N LEU A 120 5.91 -23.13 0.83
CA LEU A 120 5.98 -23.59 2.22
C LEU A 120 6.80 -24.88 2.34
N ASP A 121 6.60 -25.86 1.47
CA ASP A 121 7.37 -27.12 1.45
C ASP A 121 8.86 -26.90 1.17
N ALA A 122 9.19 -25.84 0.43
CA ALA A 122 10.56 -25.42 0.18
C ALA A 122 11.17 -24.61 1.32
N GLY A 123 10.38 -24.28 2.37
CA GLY A 123 10.82 -23.54 3.56
C GLY A 123 10.91 -22.04 3.36
N LEU A 124 10.23 -21.49 2.33
CA LEU A 124 10.12 -20.05 2.15
C LEU A 124 9.04 -19.47 3.08
N ASP A 125 9.24 -18.23 3.51
CA ASP A 125 8.20 -17.45 4.12
C ASP A 125 7.16 -17.04 3.07
N VAL A 126 5.87 -17.02 3.45
CA VAL A 126 4.79 -16.80 2.50
C VAL A 126 3.89 -15.66 2.93
N GLY A 127 3.66 -14.74 2.00
CA GLY A 127 2.58 -13.77 2.02
C GLY A 127 1.66 -13.95 0.82
N VAL A 128 0.55 -13.23 0.81
CA VAL A 128 -0.43 -13.36 -0.26
C VAL A 128 -0.97 -12.01 -0.71
N TYR A 129 -1.43 -11.95 -1.97
CA TYR A 129 -2.14 -10.79 -2.47
C TYR A 129 -3.39 -11.18 -3.27
N LEU A 130 -4.35 -10.28 -3.29
CA LEU A 130 -5.50 -10.37 -4.18
C LEU A 130 -5.45 -9.19 -5.14
N PHE A 131 -5.44 -9.47 -6.46
CA PHE A 131 -5.57 -8.44 -7.47
C PHE A 131 -7.00 -7.89 -7.45
N SER A 132 -7.14 -6.71 -6.87
CA SER A 132 -8.42 -6.08 -6.61
C SER A 132 -8.89 -5.20 -7.75
N GLN A 133 -10.19 -5.24 -7.98
CA GLN A 133 -10.91 -4.25 -8.77
C GLN A 133 -12.17 -3.78 -8.01
N ALA A 134 -12.07 -3.72 -6.68
CA ALA A 134 -13.14 -3.22 -5.83
C ALA A 134 -13.43 -1.75 -6.12
N VAL A 135 -14.70 -1.40 -6.23
CA VAL A 135 -15.20 -0.04 -6.44
C VAL A 135 -16.09 0.44 -5.29
N THR A 136 -16.33 -0.41 -4.31
CA THR A 136 -17.03 -0.09 -3.06
C THR A 136 -16.33 -0.75 -1.86
N VAL A 137 -16.60 -0.19 -0.68
CA VAL A 137 -16.09 -0.73 0.60
C VAL A 137 -16.58 -2.17 0.83
N GLU A 138 -17.82 -2.47 0.48
CA GLU A 138 -18.41 -3.80 0.62
C GLU A 138 -17.68 -4.83 -0.24
N GLU A 139 -17.28 -4.45 -1.46
CA GLU A 139 -16.48 -5.31 -2.33
C GLU A 139 -15.07 -5.56 -1.77
N ALA A 140 -14.45 -4.56 -1.19
CA ALA A 140 -13.13 -4.73 -0.55
C ALA A 140 -13.21 -5.65 0.68
N ILE A 141 -14.28 -5.56 1.48
CA ILE A 141 -14.52 -6.48 2.60
C ILE A 141 -14.79 -7.90 2.07
N GLU A 142 -15.56 -8.05 0.98
CA GLU A 142 -15.79 -9.35 0.34
C GLU A 142 -14.48 -9.98 -0.11
N GLU A 143 -13.60 -9.21 -0.78
CA GLU A 143 -12.27 -9.65 -1.20
C GLU A 143 -11.42 -10.14 -0.02
N ALA A 144 -11.35 -9.36 1.06
CA ALA A 144 -10.62 -9.73 2.26
C ALA A 144 -11.13 -11.06 2.85
N ASN A 145 -12.45 -11.24 2.96
CA ASN A 145 -13.04 -12.49 3.48
C ASN A 145 -12.75 -13.69 2.57
N VAL A 146 -12.75 -13.51 1.24
CA VAL A 146 -12.36 -14.56 0.29
C VAL A 146 -10.89 -14.94 0.48
N VAL A 147 -9.99 -13.96 0.63
CA VAL A 147 -8.58 -14.24 0.93
C VAL A 147 -8.43 -15.03 2.21
N LEU A 148 -9.07 -14.59 3.30
CA LEU A 148 -9.02 -15.28 4.60
C LEU A 148 -9.50 -16.74 4.50
N ASP A 149 -10.54 -17.01 3.71
CA ASP A 149 -11.05 -18.36 3.51
C ASP A 149 -10.09 -19.25 2.69
N LEU A 150 -9.39 -18.66 1.71
CA LEU A 150 -8.41 -19.35 0.89
C LEU A 150 -7.13 -19.73 1.66
N ILE A 151 -6.70 -18.89 2.61
CA ILE A 151 -5.42 -19.06 3.30
C ILE A 151 -5.52 -19.75 4.67
N LYS A 152 -6.71 -20.00 5.19
CA LYS A 152 -6.94 -20.49 6.56
C LYS A 152 -6.18 -21.77 6.95
N ASP A 153 -5.83 -22.58 5.97
CA ASP A 153 -5.16 -23.87 6.17
C ASP A 153 -3.65 -23.79 5.88
N TYR A 154 -3.11 -22.60 5.62
CA TYR A 154 -1.71 -22.36 5.29
C TYR A 154 -1.04 -21.49 6.37
N GLU A 155 0.27 -21.69 6.57
CA GLU A 155 1.08 -20.83 7.44
C GLU A 155 1.50 -19.58 6.66
N ILE A 156 0.85 -18.45 6.94
CA ILE A 156 1.13 -17.16 6.31
C ILE A 156 1.87 -16.29 7.31
N THR A 157 3.16 -16.08 7.08
CA THR A 157 4.06 -15.28 7.92
C THR A 157 4.26 -13.87 7.40
N TYR A 158 4.17 -13.67 6.08
CA TYR A 158 4.28 -12.39 5.39
C TYR A 158 2.90 -11.73 5.25
N PRO A 159 2.84 -10.44 4.84
CA PRO A 159 1.58 -9.69 4.78
C PRO A 159 0.52 -10.28 3.85
N VAL A 160 -0.73 -9.92 4.14
CA VAL A 160 -1.89 -10.10 3.25
C VAL A 160 -2.19 -8.76 2.60
N VAL A 161 -2.14 -8.72 1.26
CA VAL A 161 -2.02 -7.48 0.50
C VAL A 161 -3.26 -7.19 -0.34
N PHE A 162 -3.73 -5.94 -0.23
CA PHE A 162 -4.67 -5.33 -1.15
C PHE A 162 -3.90 -4.76 -2.35
N ASP A 163 -4.01 -5.40 -3.52
CA ASP A 163 -3.33 -5.03 -4.76
C ASP A 163 -4.35 -4.50 -5.76
N TRP A 164 -4.59 -3.17 -5.72
CA TRP A 164 -5.49 -2.52 -6.65
C TRP A 164 -4.69 -1.74 -7.69
N GLU A 165 -4.91 -2.05 -8.98
CA GLU A 165 -4.21 -1.39 -10.07
C GLU A 165 -5.16 -0.92 -11.17
N TRP A 166 -4.72 0.11 -11.92
CA TRP A 166 -5.42 0.53 -13.11
C TRP A 166 -5.41 -0.55 -14.19
N VAL A 167 -6.58 -0.89 -14.68
CA VAL A 167 -6.75 -1.76 -15.85
C VAL A 167 -7.11 -0.90 -17.05
N THR A 168 -6.48 -1.19 -18.19
CA THR A 168 -6.78 -0.50 -19.45
C THR A 168 -8.07 -1.01 -20.09
N GLY A 169 -8.83 -0.15 -20.75
CA GLY A 169 -10.09 -0.49 -21.42
C GLY A 169 -11.31 -0.11 -20.59
N ASP A 170 -12.45 -0.71 -20.91
CA ASP A 170 -13.75 -0.43 -20.26
C ASP A 170 -13.87 -1.16 -18.91
N ALA A 171 -12.97 -0.85 -17.97
CA ALA A 171 -13.02 -1.42 -16.63
C ALA A 171 -14.06 -0.71 -15.76
N ARG A 172 -14.80 -1.47 -14.95
CA ARG A 172 -15.78 -0.95 -13.97
C ARG A 172 -15.16 0.01 -12.95
N SER A 173 -13.85 -0.09 -12.74
CA SER A 173 -13.06 0.75 -11.85
C SER A 173 -12.64 2.09 -12.47
N GLY A 174 -12.97 2.37 -13.74
CA GLY A 174 -12.49 3.55 -14.47
C GLY A 174 -12.86 4.91 -13.84
N ASP A 175 -13.97 4.98 -13.12
CA ASP A 175 -14.45 6.21 -12.47
C ASP A 175 -14.20 6.24 -10.95
N ILE A 176 -13.39 5.32 -10.40
CA ILE A 176 -13.09 5.30 -8.97
C ILE A 176 -12.37 6.57 -8.54
N THR A 177 -12.79 7.14 -7.42
CA THR A 177 -12.14 8.32 -6.86
C THR A 177 -11.03 7.92 -5.89
N SER A 178 -10.05 8.80 -5.70
CA SER A 178 -9.02 8.65 -4.66
C SER A 178 -9.63 8.41 -3.27
N ARG A 179 -10.76 9.04 -2.97
CA ARG A 179 -11.48 8.81 -1.69
C ARG A 179 -11.99 7.39 -1.59
N THR A 180 -12.72 6.95 -2.59
CA THR A 180 -13.31 5.60 -2.62
C THR A 180 -12.24 4.52 -2.55
N LEU A 181 -11.15 4.66 -3.32
CA LEU A 181 -10.05 3.70 -3.29
C LEU A 181 -9.38 3.65 -1.91
N THR A 182 -9.14 4.81 -1.29
CA THR A 182 -8.60 4.86 0.09
C THR A 182 -9.52 4.19 1.10
N ASP A 183 -10.84 4.40 0.99
CA ASP A 183 -11.82 3.78 1.88
C ASP A 183 -11.91 2.25 1.64
N CYS A 184 -11.80 1.78 0.39
CA CYS A 184 -11.68 0.34 0.06
C CYS A 184 -10.42 -0.27 0.67
N THR A 185 -9.26 0.40 0.50
CA THR A 185 -7.98 -0.05 1.07
C THR A 185 -8.08 -0.23 2.59
N LYS A 186 -8.65 0.77 3.28
CA LYS A 186 -8.88 0.69 4.73
C LYS A 186 -9.74 -0.51 5.09
N ALA A 187 -10.87 -0.69 4.42
CA ALA A 187 -11.82 -1.74 4.72
C ALA A 187 -11.22 -3.15 4.53
N PHE A 188 -10.44 -3.34 3.46
CA PHE A 188 -9.69 -4.59 3.26
C PHE A 188 -8.68 -4.79 4.39
N CYS A 189 -7.80 -3.81 4.61
CA CYS A 189 -6.72 -3.89 5.60
C CYS A 189 -7.25 -4.08 7.03
N ASP A 190 -8.31 -3.37 7.42
CA ASP A 190 -8.95 -3.54 8.73
C ASP A 190 -9.53 -4.96 8.92
N THR A 191 -10.12 -5.53 7.85
CA THR A 191 -10.64 -6.89 7.88
C THR A 191 -9.52 -7.92 8.06
N ILE A 192 -8.40 -7.73 7.37
CA ILE A 192 -7.20 -8.58 7.49
C ILE A 192 -6.57 -8.46 8.88
N ALA A 193 -6.43 -7.23 9.40
CA ALA A 193 -5.90 -6.97 10.73
C ALA A 193 -6.78 -7.60 11.82
N ALA A 194 -8.11 -7.50 11.68
CA ALA A 194 -9.06 -8.12 12.61
C ALA A 194 -8.96 -9.66 12.66
N ALA A 195 -8.48 -10.28 11.59
CA ALA A 195 -8.22 -11.71 11.53
C ALA A 195 -6.83 -12.10 12.07
N GLY A 196 -5.98 -11.13 12.47
CA GLY A 196 -4.67 -11.37 13.06
C GLY A 196 -3.52 -11.47 12.06
N TYR A 197 -3.72 -11.11 10.80
CA TYR A 197 -2.68 -11.01 9.79
C TYR A 197 -2.17 -9.58 9.68
N THR A 198 -0.94 -9.41 9.16
CA THR A 198 -0.37 -8.10 8.85
C THR A 198 -1.00 -7.56 7.56
N PRO A 199 -1.73 -6.45 7.60
CA PRO A 199 -2.31 -5.85 6.41
C PRO A 199 -1.28 -4.98 5.68
N MET A 200 -1.27 -5.07 4.36
CA MET A 200 -0.41 -4.26 3.48
C MET A 200 -1.20 -3.87 2.23
N PHE A 201 -0.82 -2.80 1.56
CA PHE A 201 -1.35 -2.49 0.24
C PHE A 201 -0.21 -2.16 -0.74
N TYR A 202 -0.43 -2.57 -1.99
CA TYR A 202 0.49 -2.37 -3.10
C TYR A 202 0.15 -1.11 -3.88
N PHE A 203 1.17 -0.40 -4.35
CA PHE A 203 1.02 0.76 -5.23
C PHE A 203 2.31 1.08 -5.98
N ASN A 204 2.17 1.70 -7.16
CA ASN A 204 3.28 2.29 -7.88
C ASN A 204 3.38 3.80 -7.62
N LEU A 205 4.47 4.44 -8.08
CA LEU A 205 4.74 5.88 -7.87
C LEU A 205 3.60 6.79 -8.35
N SER A 206 2.97 6.46 -9.48
CA SER A 206 1.87 7.25 -10.02
C SER A 206 0.64 7.18 -9.12
N MET A 207 0.30 5.99 -8.66
CA MET A 207 -0.85 5.79 -7.78
C MET A 207 -0.64 6.41 -6.40
N ALA A 208 0.59 6.38 -5.87
CA ALA A 208 0.94 7.08 -4.64
C ALA A 208 0.64 8.58 -4.70
N GLN A 209 0.81 9.19 -5.88
CA GLN A 209 0.61 10.63 -6.07
C GLN A 209 -0.84 11.01 -6.41
N THR A 210 -1.59 10.11 -7.04
CA THR A 210 -2.87 10.47 -7.67
C THR A 210 -4.08 9.78 -7.04
N MET A 211 -3.90 8.58 -6.48
CA MET A 211 -4.99 7.72 -6.07
C MET A 211 -5.05 7.43 -4.58
N PHE A 212 -3.92 7.18 -3.94
CA PHE A 212 -3.90 6.89 -2.51
C PHE A 212 -3.71 8.13 -1.65
N ARG A 213 -4.52 8.27 -0.62
CA ARG A 213 -4.35 9.29 0.42
C ARG A 213 -3.44 8.73 1.51
N LEU A 214 -2.15 8.62 1.23
CA LEU A 214 -1.19 7.91 2.07
C LEU A 214 -1.21 8.33 3.54
N ARG A 215 -1.49 9.60 3.84
CA ARG A 215 -1.65 10.10 5.22
C ARG A 215 -2.81 9.46 5.99
N GLU A 216 -3.78 8.91 5.27
CA GLU A 216 -4.93 8.21 5.84
C GLU A 216 -4.69 6.69 5.95
N LEU A 217 -3.54 6.20 5.48
CA LEU A 217 -3.18 4.79 5.37
C LEU A 217 -1.91 4.42 6.17
N THR A 218 -1.43 5.32 7.03
CA THR A 218 -0.18 5.13 7.81
C THR A 218 -0.26 4.02 8.87
N ASP A 219 -1.44 3.48 9.13
CA ASP A 219 -1.65 2.35 10.03
C ASP A 219 -1.41 0.99 9.35
N TYR A 220 -1.18 0.98 8.03
CA TYR A 220 -0.92 -0.21 7.23
C TYR A 220 0.45 -0.14 6.58
N GLU A 221 0.97 -1.28 6.20
CA GLU A 221 2.27 -1.37 5.57
C GLU A 221 2.21 -1.11 4.07
N PHE A 222 3.33 -0.64 3.50
CA PHE A 222 3.44 -0.18 2.13
C PHE A 222 4.30 -1.14 1.31
N TRP A 223 3.75 -1.65 0.21
CA TRP A 223 4.50 -2.34 -0.83
C TRP A 223 4.56 -1.45 -2.08
N LEU A 224 5.74 -0.90 -2.34
CA LEU A 224 5.99 0.01 -3.46
C LEU A 224 6.47 -0.74 -4.69
N ALA A 225 5.87 -0.50 -5.85
CA ALA A 225 6.47 -0.80 -7.14
C ALA A 225 7.20 0.42 -7.69
N GLN A 226 8.50 0.29 -7.82
CA GLN A 226 9.37 1.26 -8.50
C GLN A 226 10.49 0.51 -9.20
N TYR A 227 10.36 0.26 -10.50
CA TYR A 227 11.33 -0.49 -11.29
C TYR A 227 12.58 0.34 -11.53
N SER A 228 13.60 0.09 -10.74
CA SER A 228 14.87 0.82 -10.75
C SER A 228 15.90 0.14 -9.84
N ASP A 229 17.18 0.47 -10.02
CA ASP A 229 18.27 -0.06 -9.21
C ASP A 229 18.34 0.54 -7.79
N ALA A 230 17.52 1.56 -7.51
CA ALA A 230 17.47 2.22 -6.21
C ALA A 230 16.11 2.88 -5.97
N MET A 231 15.60 2.73 -4.77
CA MET A 231 14.37 3.35 -4.35
C MET A 231 14.53 4.86 -4.12
N THR A 232 13.67 5.67 -4.75
CA THR A 232 13.66 7.13 -4.64
C THR A 232 12.35 7.69 -4.09
N PHE A 233 11.41 6.83 -3.69
CA PHE A 233 10.16 7.24 -3.07
C PHE A 233 10.43 8.02 -1.77
N ALA A 234 9.62 9.04 -1.50
CA ALA A 234 9.88 9.98 -0.41
C ALA A 234 9.62 9.41 0.98
N TYR A 235 8.77 8.39 1.08
CA TYR A 235 8.34 7.81 2.33
C TYR A 235 8.94 6.42 2.55
N ASP A 236 8.99 6.00 3.81
CA ASP A 236 9.38 4.66 4.20
C ASP A 236 8.37 3.64 3.67
N VAL A 237 8.88 2.51 3.22
CA VAL A 237 8.11 1.36 2.76
C VAL A 237 8.67 0.09 3.37
N GLN A 238 7.84 -0.89 3.59
CA GLN A 238 8.23 -2.15 4.19
C GLN A 238 8.64 -3.18 3.14
N MET A 239 8.12 -3.02 1.91
CA MET A 239 8.46 -3.87 0.77
C MET A 239 8.60 -3.05 -0.51
N TRP A 240 9.57 -3.43 -1.35
CA TRP A 240 9.85 -2.77 -2.62
C TRP A 240 9.99 -3.80 -3.75
N GLN A 241 9.08 -3.74 -4.72
CA GLN A 241 9.16 -4.45 -6.00
C GLN A 241 10.01 -3.62 -6.96
N TYR A 242 11.20 -4.10 -7.29
CA TYR A 242 12.19 -3.30 -8.03
C TYR A 242 12.30 -3.66 -9.52
N THR A 243 11.75 -4.80 -9.95
CA THR A 243 11.66 -5.22 -11.36
C THR A 243 10.52 -6.18 -11.58
N CYS A 244 9.96 -6.20 -12.79
CA CYS A 244 9.03 -7.22 -13.29
C CYS A 244 9.65 -8.12 -14.37
N GLU A 245 10.96 -8.03 -14.58
CA GLU A 245 11.70 -8.77 -15.61
C GLU A 245 12.82 -9.63 -15.00
N GLY A 246 12.69 -9.99 -13.72
CA GLY A 246 13.66 -10.82 -13.01
C GLY A 246 13.74 -12.23 -13.57
N THR A 247 14.86 -12.90 -13.28
CA THR A 247 15.09 -14.31 -13.61
C THR A 247 15.56 -15.03 -12.36
N VAL A 248 14.85 -16.09 -11.97
CA VAL A 248 15.18 -16.91 -10.79
C VAL A 248 15.22 -18.39 -11.22
N PRO A 249 16.26 -19.15 -10.86
CA PRO A 249 16.25 -20.59 -11.04
C PRO A 249 14.99 -21.23 -10.46
N GLY A 250 14.37 -22.13 -11.21
CA GLY A 250 13.09 -22.74 -10.83
C GLY A 250 11.84 -22.04 -11.42
N ILE A 251 11.96 -20.81 -11.94
CA ILE A 251 10.91 -20.09 -12.65
C ILE A 251 11.30 -19.91 -14.11
N THR A 252 10.45 -20.34 -15.04
CA THR A 252 10.78 -20.36 -16.48
C THR A 252 10.37 -19.10 -17.24
N THR A 253 9.59 -18.24 -16.62
CA THR A 253 9.15 -16.93 -17.16
C THR A 253 9.88 -15.80 -16.46
N ALA A 254 9.69 -14.57 -16.93
CA ALA A 254 10.03 -13.41 -16.13
C ALA A 254 9.21 -13.41 -14.81
N VAL A 255 9.81 -12.90 -13.75
CA VAL A 255 9.21 -12.84 -12.41
C VAL A 255 9.53 -11.53 -11.74
N ASP A 256 8.58 -11.03 -10.95
CA ASP A 256 8.74 -9.85 -10.14
C ASP A 256 9.68 -10.13 -8.96
N LEU A 257 10.65 -9.24 -8.75
CA LEU A 257 11.61 -9.35 -7.65
C LEU A 257 11.39 -8.24 -6.62
N ASN A 258 11.47 -8.66 -5.36
CA ASN A 258 11.13 -7.84 -4.22
C ASN A 258 12.25 -7.80 -3.18
N LEU A 259 12.30 -6.71 -2.45
CA LEU A 259 13.10 -6.53 -1.26
C LEU A 259 12.18 -6.20 -0.08
N SER A 260 12.20 -7.03 0.96
CA SER A 260 11.55 -6.71 2.23
C SER A 260 12.57 -6.14 3.22
N PHE A 261 12.20 -5.05 3.90
CA PHE A 261 13.01 -4.40 4.92
C PHE A 261 12.66 -4.88 6.33
N LEU A 262 11.66 -5.75 6.45
CA LEU A 262 11.22 -6.33 7.73
C LEU A 262 11.31 -7.86 7.68
N ASP A 263 11.61 -8.43 8.85
CA ASP A 263 11.57 -9.86 9.11
C ASP A 263 10.19 -10.20 9.70
N TYR A 264 9.24 -10.52 8.84
CA TYR A 264 7.89 -10.84 9.27
C TYR A 264 7.81 -12.20 9.96
N ALA A 265 8.66 -13.16 9.59
CA ALA A 265 8.68 -14.49 10.21
C ALA A 265 9.12 -14.45 11.67
N SER A 266 10.01 -13.51 12.02
CA SER A 266 10.48 -13.32 13.39
C SER A 266 9.65 -12.28 14.17
N ALA A 267 8.72 -11.58 13.52
CA ALA A 267 7.86 -10.62 14.16
C ALA A 267 6.83 -11.34 15.07
N PRO A 268 6.53 -10.81 16.27
CA PRO A 268 5.42 -11.33 17.04
C PRO A 268 4.12 -11.16 16.24
N PRO A 269 3.19 -12.14 16.28
CA PRO A 269 1.92 -12.00 15.58
C PRO A 269 1.24 -10.68 15.97
N ALA A 270 0.60 -10.04 14.99
CA ALA A 270 -0.12 -8.79 15.22
C ALA A 270 -1.06 -8.94 16.44
N PRO A 271 -1.15 -7.94 17.33
CA PRO A 271 -2.00 -8.02 18.50
C PRO A 271 -3.45 -8.25 18.04
N GLN A 272 -4.01 -9.41 18.42
CA GLN A 272 -5.41 -9.70 18.13
C GLN A 272 -6.27 -8.61 18.77
N PRO A 273 -7.26 -8.05 18.07
CA PRO A 273 -8.22 -7.13 18.67
C PRO A 273 -8.88 -7.86 19.85
N ALA A 274 -8.95 -7.17 20.99
CA ALA A 274 -9.61 -7.72 22.18
C ALA A 274 -11.01 -8.21 21.77
N ALA A 275 -11.28 -9.48 22.02
CA ALA A 275 -12.59 -10.05 21.77
C ALA A 275 -13.64 -9.15 22.44
N THR A 276 -14.49 -8.50 21.66
CA THR A 276 -15.68 -7.85 22.20
C THR A 276 -16.54 -8.95 22.78
N GLU A 277 -16.54 -9.06 24.11
CA GLU A 277 -17.49 -9.95 24.79
C GLU A 277 -18.93 -9.58 24.37
N PRO A 278 -19.79 -10.57 24.17
CA PRO A 278 -21.16 -10.38 23.68
C PRO A 278 -22.07 -9.62 24.66
#